data_4173292bc1cfaa164144ad533339140b
#
_entry.id   4173292bc1cfaa164144ad533339140b
#
_cell.length_a   1.000
_cell.length_b   1.000
_cell.length_c   1.000
_cell.angle_alpha   90.00
_cell.angle_beta   90.00
_cell.angle_gamma   90.00
#
_symmetry.space_group_name_H-M   'P 1'
#
loop_
_entity.id
_entity.type
_entity.pdbx_description
1 polymer ?
#
loop_
_entity_poly.entity_id
_entity_poly.type
_entity_poly.pdbx_seq_one_letter_code
_entity_poly.pdbx_strand_id
1 'polypeptide(L)'
;MNNNNNEPIIVAENLTKQYGGTTVVNNLNLKIKKGEIFGLLGPNGAGKSTIILMMLGLTEPSSGSIRVAGFNSTKEPIKVKRVTGYLPERLGFYEDLTARQNLKYTAELNSIAQKDIESKIGEALEIVGLEKNKNQPVNTFSKGMKKRLGIADVLIKDPQLAILDEPTEGLDIKIANQILDNIQILNNAKNITFMISSHQLNLIQKICTSIGIMSKGKLIGEGKIDNMGRGLFSEGRYIIEIELSNVNPEIIQKVRTIKSVVNVESNDNILEITSDEDIRSQLSRVILENNMLITKMNIKDSSLEEIYLKYFKEE
;
A
#
# COMPACT_ATOMS: atom_id res chain seq x y z
N MET A 1 15.23 -14.94 18.36
CA MET A 1 14.97 -13.74 17.56
C MET A 1 13.52 -13.36 17.82
N ASN A 2 13.30 -12.30 18.61
CA ASN A 2 11.97 -11.95 19.12
C ASN A 2 11.08 -11.43 18.01
N ASN A 3 9.87 -12.02 17.91
CA ASN A 3 8.77 -11.61 17.02
C ASN A 3 8.20 -10.22 17.43
N ASN A 4 8.93 -9.13 17.16
CA ASN A 4 8.44 -7.76 17.35
C ASN A 4 7.64 -7.21 16.15
N ASN A 5 7.27 -8.06 15.18
CA ASN A 5 6.57 -7.64 13.96
C ASN A 5 5.06 -7.39 14.14
N ASN A 6 4.53 -7.48 15.36
CA ASN A 6 3.08 -7.34 15.59
C ASN A 6 2.70 -6.01 16.26
N GLU A 7 3.69 -5.17 16.61
CA GLU A 7 3.39 -3.85 17.20
C GLU A 7 3.00 -2.84 16.11
N PRO A 8 1.92 -2.07 16.32
CA PRO A 8 1.52 -1.05 15.38
C PRO A 8 2.51 0.13 15.41
N ILE A 9 2.95 0.59 14.23
CA ILE A 9 3.75 1.80 14.09
C ILE A 9 2.88 3.06 14.03
N ILE A 10 1.64 2.93 13.54
CA ILE A 10 0.63 3.99 13.55
C ILE A 10 -0.58 3.49 14.34
N VAL A 11 -1.05 4.32 15.27
CA VAL A 11 -2.29 4.10 16.02
C VAL A 11 -3.07 5.41 16.04
N ALA A 12 -4.22 5.43 15.38
CA ALA A 12 -5.19 6.51 15.46
C ALA A 12 -6.45 6.00 16.19
N GLU A 13 -6.94 6.78 17.16
CA GLU A 13 -8.08 6.43 18.01
C GLU A 13 -9.09 7.57 18.03
N ASN A 14 -10.30 7.30 17.52
CA ASN A 14 -11.43 8.23 17.43
C ASN A 14 -11.04 9.57 16.80
N LEU A 15 -10.12 9.52 15.82
CA LEU A 15 -9.49 10.70 15.24
C LEU A 15 -10.51 11.51 14.43
N THR A 16 -10.69 12.77 14.80
CA THR A 16 -11.62 13.67 14.14
C THR A 16 -10.95 14.99 13.81
N LYS A 17 -11.22 15.53 12.62
CA LYS A 17 -10.78 16.87 12.20
C LYS A 17 -11.90 17.65 11.59
N GLN A 18 -12.07 18.86 12.06
CA GLN A 18 -13.04 19.85 11.56
C GLN A 18 -12.33 21.13 11.13
N TYR A 19 -12.79 21.72 10.05
CA TYR A 19 -12.38 23.04 9.58
C TYR A 19 -13.63 23.89 9.33
N GLY A 20 -13.78 25.02 10.01
CA GLY A 20 -14.90 25.95 9.79
C GLY A 20 -16.28 25.28 9.91
N GLY A 21 -16.45 24.34 10.85
CA GLY A 21 -17.69 23.59 11.03
C GLY A 21 -17.85 22.36 10.12
N THR A 22 -17.01 22.19 9.10
CA THR A 22 -17.05 21.02 8.22
C THR A 22 -16.15 19.91 8.77
N THR A 23 -16.71 18.71 8.99
CA THR A 23 -15.95 17.52 9.41
C THR A 23 -15.29 16.87 8.21
N VAL A 24 -13.95 16.91 8.16
CA VAL A 24 -13.12 16.34 7.09
C VAL A 24 -12.62 14.95 7.42
N VAL A 25 -12.40 14.66 8.71
CA VAL A 25 -12.11 13.30 9.23
C VAL A 25 -13.04 13.07 10.40
N ASN A 26 -13.73 11.94 10.42
CA ASN A 26 -14.80 11.65 11.36
C ASN A 26 -14.60 10.34 12.08
N ASN A 27 -14.23 10.39 13.35
CA ASN A 27 -14.11 9.25 14.27
C ASN A 27 -13.29 8.06 13.68
N LEU A 28 -12.16 8.37 13.05
CA LEU A 28 -11.33 7.40 12.38
C LEU A 28 -10.51 6.61 13.40
N ASN A 29 -10.55 5.28 13.27
CA ASN A 29 -9.69 4.34 13.99
C ASN A 29 -8.83 3.63 12.96
N LEU A 30 -7.50 3.59 13.13
CA LEU A 30 -6.57 2.99 12.19
C LEU A 30 -5.35 2.44 12.92
N LYS A 31 -4.92 1.23 12.55
CA LYS A 31 -3.70 0.61 13.08
C LYS A 31 -2.88 0.03 11.93
N ILE A 32 -1.66 0.54 11.72
CA ILE A 32 -0.72 0.03 10.73
C ILE A 32 0.42 -0.67 11.44
N LYS A 33 0.74 -1.89 11.03
CA LYS A 33 1.81 -2.70 11.65
C LYS A 33 3.18 -2.28 11.16
N LYS A 34 4.20 -2.50 11.99
CA LYS A 34 5.59 -2.26 11.60
C LYS A 34 6.01 -3.21 10.47
N GLY A 35 6.72 -2.69 9.48
CA GLY A 35 7.18 -3.45 8.31
C GLY A 35 6.10 -3.69 7.25
N GLU A 36 4.91 -3.13 7.39
CA GLU A 36 3.81 -3.27 6.44
C GLU A 36 3.90 -2.24 5.29
N ILE A 37 3.44 -2.59 4.11
CA ILE A 37 3.12 -1.62 3.05
C ILE A 37 1.61 -1.45 3.05
N PHE A 38 1.15 -0.31 3.56
CA PHE A 38 -0.26 0.01 3.72
C PHE A 38 -0.74 1.01 2.67
N GLY A 39 -1.82 0.69 1.96
CA GLY A 39 -2.48 1.58 1.00
C GLY A 39 -3.64 2.35 1.64
N LEU A 40 -3.60 3.69 1.64
CA LEU A 40 -4.74 4.52 2.02
C LEU A 40 -5.45 5.01 0.76
N LEU A 41 -6.60 4.40 0.46
CA LEU A 41 -7.36 4.58 -0.77
C LEU A 41 -8.57 5.48 -0.55
N GLY A 42 -9.00 6.16 -1.61
CA GLY A 42 -10.20 6.98 -1.58
C GLY A 42 -10.17 8.08 -2.62
N PRO A 43 -11.32 8.67 -2.98
CA PRO A 43 -11.39 9.76 -3.92
C PRO A 43 -10.71 11.03 -3.38
N ASN A 44 -10.54 12.02 -4.25
CA ASN A 44 -10.08 13.34 -3.83
C ASN A 44 -11.10 13.95 -2.87
N GLY A 45 -10.61 14.57 -1.78
CA GLY A 45 -11.47 15.10 -0.73
C GLY A 45 -11.93 14.07 0.32
N ALA A 46 -11.58 12.80 0.22
CA ALA A 46 -11.95 11.78 1.22
C ALA A 46 -11.30 11.99 2.60
N GLY A 47 -10.32 12.89 2.73
CA GLY A 47 -9.64 13.19 4.00
C GLY A 47 -8.23 12.60 4.12
N LYS A 48 -7.71 11.89 3.09
CA LYS A 48 -6.40 11.23 3.10
C LYS A 48 -5.25 12.15 3.51
N SER A 49 -5.06 13.27 2.80
CA SER A 49 -3.97 14.22 3.10
C SER A 49 -4.15 14.87 4.49
N THR A 50 -5.39 15.09 4.97
CA THR A 50 -5.65 15.58 6.32
C THR A 50 -5.17 14.59 7.39
N ILE A 51 -5.39 13.29 7.20
CA ILE A 51 -4.88 12.26 8.10
C ILE A 51 -3.36 12.26 8.09
N ILE A 52 -2.73 12.32 6.91
CA ILE A 52 -1.28 12.40 6.77
C ILE A 52 -0.71 13.61 7.54
N LEU A 53 -1.32 14.78 7.37
CA LEU A 53 -0.89 15.97 8.10
C LEU A 53 -1.02 15.84 9.61
N MET A 54 -2.07 15.18 10.11
CA MET A 54 -2.23 14.88 11.53
C MET A 54 -1.18 13.85 12.02
N MET A 55 -0.88 12.81 11.23
CA MET A 55 0.19 11.84 11.52
C MET A 55 1.53 12.54 11.71
N LEU A 56 1.85 13.50 10.86
CA LEU A 56 3.11 14.23 10.88
C LEU A 56 3.16 15.35 11.94
N GLY A 57 2.06 15.58 12.67
CA GLY A 57 1.94 16.70 13.60
C GLY A 57 2.04 18.07 12.91
N LEU A 58 1.60 18.16 11.65
CA LEU A 58 1.49 19.40 10.87
C LEU A 58 0.14 20.07 11.04
N THR A 59 -0.87 19.33 11.49
CA THR A 59 -2.16 19.84 11.94
C THR A 59 -2.63 19.04 13.15
N GLU A 60 -3.30 19.71 14.09
CA GLU A 60 -3.84 19.06 15.27
C GLU A 60 -5.23 18.47 14.99
N PRO A 61 -5.56 17.30 15.53
CA PRO A 61 -6.94 16.78 15.51
C PRO A 61 -7.88 17.68 16.32
N SER A 62 -9.15 17.74 15.94
CA SER A 62 -10.19 18.40 16.73
C SER A 62 -10.59 17.56 17.95
N SER A 63 -10.51 16.21 17.83
CA SER A 63 -10.65 15.26 18.92
C SER A 63 -10.00 13.93 18.57
N GLY A 64 -9.86 13.04 19.56
CA GLY A 64 -9.15 11.78 19.41
C GLY A 64 -7.64 11.93 19.55
N SER A 65 -6.91 10.88 19.17
CA SER A 65 -5.45 10.90 19.27
C SER A 65 -4.79 10.13 18.12
N ILE A 66 -3.53 10.46 17.84
CA ILE A 66 -2.71 9.72 16.89
C ILE A 66 -1.28 9.60 17.39
N ARG A 67 -0.73 8.38 17.30
CA ARG A 67 0.64 8.04 17.64
C ARG A 67 1.36 7.45 16.43
N VAL A 68 2.61 7.84 16.27
CA VAL A 68 3.52 7.31 15.24
C VAL A 68 4.80 6.86 15.91
N ALA A 69 5.17 5.60 15.70
CA ALA A 69 6.32 4.96 16.36
C ALA A 69 6.33 5.17 17.89
N GLY A 70 5.14 5.13 18.53
CA GLY A 70 4.94 5.36 19.95
C GLY A 70 4.85 6.82 20.38
N PHE A 71 5.25 7.78 19.55
CA PHE A 71 5.21 9.22 19.86
C PHE A 71 3.83 9.81 19.53
N ASN A 72 3.29 10.65 20.41
CA ASN A 72 2.08 11.39 20.16
C ASN A 72 2.33 12.53 19.16
N SER A 73 1.64 12.52 18.01
CA SER A 73 1.91 13.44 16.91
C SER A 73 1.64 14.91 17.27
N THR A 74 0.69 15.18 18.15
CA THR A 74 0.39 16.55 18.61
C THR A 74 1.37 17.05 19.66
N LYS A 75 1.76 16.17 20.60
CA LYS A 75 2.61 16.57 21.74
C LYS A 75 4.11 16.46 21.43
N GLU A 76 4.49 15.57 20.54
CA GLU A 76 5.89 15.22 20.24
C GLU A 76 6.19 15.27 18.71
N PRO A 77 5.73 16.30 17.95
CA PRO A 77 5.82 16.32 16.50
C PRO A 77 7.25 16.23 15.96
N ILE A 78 8.22 16.74 16.68
CA ILE A 78 9.63 16.68 16.28
C ILE A 78 10.18 15.23 16.36
N LYS A 79 9.78 14.46 17.39
CA LYS A 79 10.16 13.05 17.49
C LYS A 79 9.53 12.23 16.38
N VAL A 80 8.25 12.49 16.06
CA VAL A 80 7.58 11.86 14.90
C VAL A 80 8.33 12.17 13.62
N LYS A 81 8.64 13.43 13.33
CA LYS A 81 9.35 13.86 12.11
C LYS A 81 10.75 13.25 11.99
N ARG A 82 11.43 12.98 13.10
CA ARG A 82 12.77 12.31 13.08
C ARG A 82 12.70 10.87 12.56
N VAL A 83 11.63 10.16 12.86
CA VAL A 83 11.45 8.73 12.50
C VAL A 83 10.61 8.52 11.25
N THR A 84 10.03 9.59 10.69
CA THR A 84 9.13 9.53 9.54
C THR A 84 9.70 10.28 8.35
N GLY A 85 9.83 9.62 7.20
CA GLY A 85 10.04 10.26 5.91
C GLY A 85 8.69 10.62 5.27
N TYR A 86 8.60 11.76 4.59
CA TYR A 86 7.37 12.20 3.94
C TYR A 86 7.62 12.69 2.51
N LEU A 87 6.93 12.08 1.57
CA LEU A 87 6.85 12.53 0.18
C LEU A 87 5.49 13.20 -0.04
N PRO A 88 5.40 14.52 -0.14
CA PRO A 88 4.15 15.19 -0.46
C PRO A 88 3.76 14.99 -1.94
N GLU A 89 2.49 15.15 -2.24
CA GLU A 89 1.97 15.16 -3.62
C GLU A 89 2.73 16.18 -4.49
N ARG A 90 2.92 17.42 -3.96
CA ARG A 90 3.68 18.50 -4.61
C ARG A 90 5.05 18.63 -3.97
N LEU A 91 6.08 18.45 -4.80
CA LEU A 91 7.47 18.51 -4.35
C LEU A 91 7.97 19.95 -4.30
N GLY A 92 8.67 20.30 -3.23
CA GLY A 92 9.19 21.65 -2.97
C GLY A 92 10.72 21.70 -2.99
N PHE A 93 11.37 21.20 -4.06
CA PHE A 93 12.82 21.32 -4.19
C PHE A 93 13.25 22.73 -4.56
N TYR A 94 14.47 23.09 -4.14
CA TYR A 94 15.19 24.25 -4.66
C TYR A 94 15.64 23.95 -6.07
N GLU A 95 14.94 24.46 -7.07
CA GLU A 95 15.09 24.06 -8.46
C GLU A 95 16.45 24.45 -9.08
N ASP A 96 17.05 25.53 -8.61
CA ASP A 96 18.39 26.00 -9.04
C ASP A 96 19.53 25.19 -8.39
N LEU A 97 19.24 24.43 -7.35
CA LEU A 97 20.21 23.56 -6.71
C LEU A 97 20.25 22.18 -7.40
N THR A 98 21.42 21.53 -7.35
CA THR A 98 21.56 20.17 -7.83
C THR A 98 20.82 19.15 -6.93
N ALA A 99 20.59 17.95 -7.44
CA ALA A 99 20.00 16.87 -6.63
C ALA A 99 20.80 16.63 -5.34
N ARG A 100 22.15 16.56 -5.46
CA ARG A 100 23.05 16.42 -4.32
C ARG A 100 22.90 17.57 -3.31
N GLN A 101 22.82 18.80 -3.78
CA GLN A 101 22.67 19.98 -2.89
C GLN A 101 21.33 19.97 -2.15
N ASN A 102 20.22 19.61 -2.82
CA ASN A 102 18.91 19.46 -2.17
C ASN A 102 18.95 18.40 -1.08
N LEU A 103 19.50 17.20 -1.37
CA LEU A 103 19.62 16.14 -0.39
C LEU A 103 20.57 16.51 0.76
N LYS A 104 21.66 17.22 0.49
CA LYS A 104 22.57 17.74 1.52
C LYS A 104 21.84 18.68 2.47
N TYR A 105 21.04 19.58 1.92
CA TYR A 105 20.25 20.51 2.74
C TYR A 105 19.28 19.76 3.68
N THR A 106 18.57 18.76 3.16
CA THR A 106 17.69 17.90 3.98
C THR A 106 18.48 17.12 5.05
N ALA A 107 19.65 16.58 4.69
CA ALA A 107 20.49 15.85 5.63
C ALA A 107 20.96 16.74 6.80
N GLU A 108 21.38 17.96 6.51
CA GLU A 108 21.80 18.96 7.52
C GLU A 108 20.64 19.36 8.43
N LEU A 109 19.44 19.62 7.87
CA LEU A 109 18.25 19.93 8.66
C LEU A 109 17.84 18.78 9.59
N ASN A 110 18.10 17.54 9.20
CA ASN A 110 17.84 16.37 10.03
C ASN A 110 18.99 16.01 10.98
N SER A 111 20.02 16.89 11.09
CA SER A 111 21.18 16.72 11.98
C SER A 111 21.96 15.42 11.71
N ILE A 112 22.04 15.00 10.45
CA ILE A 112 22.89 13.88 10.03
C ILE A 112 24.36 14.33 10.21
N ALA A 113 25.20 13.46 10.77
CA ALA A 113 26.58 13.78 11.02
C ALA A 113 27.31 14.11 9.69
N GLN A 114 28.08 15.20 9.67
CA GLN A 114 28.73 15.73 8.45
C GLN A 114 29.55 14.68 7.70
N LYS A 115 30.20 13.77 8.43
CA LYS A 115 31.00 12.66 7.89
C LYS A 115 30.16 11.63 7.10
N ASP A 116 28.85 11.50 7.40
CA ASP A 116 27.98 10.48 6.85
C ASP A 116 27.11 11.03 5.70
N ILE A 117 27.01 12.36 5.54
CA ILE A 117 26.10 13.01 4.58
C ILE A 117 26.37 12.53 3.14
N GLU A 118 27.63 12.56 2.69
CA GLU A 118 27.95 12.21 1.31
C GLU A 118 27.66 10.72 1.00
N SER A 119 27.97 9.84 1.95
CA SER A 119 27.68 8.41 1.81
C SER A 119 26.17 8.17 1.70
N LYS A 120 25.37 8.82 2.55
CA LYS A 120 23.91 8.69 2.55
C LYS A 120 23.28 9.28 1.27
N ILE A 121 23.79 10.39 0.77
CA ILE A 121 23.38 10.96 -0.51
C ILE A 121 23.66 9.97 -1.66
N GLY A 122 24.87 9.39 -1.69
CA GLY A 122 25.27 8.40 -2.69
C GLY A 122 24.32 7.20 -2.68
N GLU A 123 24.11 6.59 -1.51
CA GLU A 123 23.20 5.45 -1.32
C GLU A 123 21.75 5.80 -1.74
N ALA A 124 21.22 6.93 -1.31
CA ALA A 124 19.86 7.32 -1.64
C ALA A 124 19.66 7.56 -3.14
N LEU A 125 20.63 8.19 -3.81
CA LEU A 125 20.58 8.44 -5.26
C LEU A 125 20.75 7.15 -6.07
N GLU A 126 21.60 6.23 -5.62
CA GLU A 126 21.77 4.92 -6.23
C GLU A 126 20.48 4.11 -6.22
N ILE A 127 19.82 4.02 -5.05
CA ILE A 127 18.54 3.32 -4.86
C ILE A 127 17.49 3.81 -5.86
N VAL A 128 17.41 5.12 -6.10
CA VAL A 128 16.41 5.70 -7.01
C VAL A 128 16.92 5.85 -8.46
N GLY A 129 18.12 5.40 -8.76
CA GLY A 129 18.71 5.44 -10.11
C GLY A 129 19.01 6.86 -10.61
N LEU A 130 19.41 7.78 -9.72
CA LEU A 130 19.76 9.17 -10.03
C LEU A 130 21.23 9.52 -9.79
N GLU A 131 22.10 8.54 -9.54
CA GLU A 131 23.51 8.80 -9.22
C GLU A 131 24.22 9.60 -10.32
N LYS A 132 23.98 9.26 -11.60
CA LYS A 132 24.56 9.97 -12.75
C LYS A 132 24.06 11.42 -12.88
N ASN A 133 22.93 11.73 -12.26
CA ASN A 133 22.28 13.04 -12.33
C ASN A 133 22.54 13.90 -11.08
N LYS A 134 23.35 13.44 -10.12
CA LYS A 134 23.57 14.08 -8.83
C LYS A 134 23.98 15.55 -8.88
N ASN A 135 24.72 15.92 -9.91
CA ASN A 135 25.24 17.28 -10.10
C ASN A 135 24.41 18.12 -11.09
N GLN A 136 23.27 17.63 -11.56
CA GLN A 136 22.37 18.37 -12.43
C GLN A 136 21.37 19.19 -11.60
N PRO A 137 21.09 20.45 -11.97
CA PRO A 137 20.05 21.26 -11.33
C PRO A 137 18.67 20.61 -11.47
N VAL A 138 17.86 20.71 -10.41
CA VAL A 138 16.55 20.05 -10.34
C VAL A 138 15.52 20.61 -11.32
N ASN A 139 15.67 21.87 -11.76
CA ASN A 139 14.83 22.46 -12.82
C ASN A 139 14.95 21.73 -14.16
N THR A 140 16.06 21.01 -14.41
CA THR A 140 16.26 20.18 -15.61
C THR A 140 15.64 18.79 -15.52
N PHE A 141 15.11 18.41 -14.33
CA PHE A 141 14.57 17.07 -14.10
C PHE A 141 13.17 16.92 -14.68
N SER A 142 12.90 15.75 -15.28
CA SER A 142 11.54 15.34 -15.60
C SER A 142 10.70 15.14 -14.34
N LYS A 143 9.37 15.11 -14.46
CA LYS A 143 8.46 14.84 -13.34
C LYS A 143 8.83 13.53 -12.62
N GLY A 144 9.15 12.47 -13.37
CA GLY A 144 9.58 11.19 -12.80
C GLY A 144 10.93 11.26 -12.09
N MET A 145 11.89 12.04 -12.59
CA MET A 145 13.16 12.28 -11.88
C MET A 145 12.92 13.06 -10.58
N LYS A 146 12.06 14.08 -10.58
CA LYS A 146 11.70 14.83 -9.36
C LYS A 146 11.03 13.91 -8.33
N LYS A 147 10.09 13.04 -8.74
CA LYS A 147 9.46 12.06 -7.81
C LYS A 147 10.50 11.09 -7.25
N ARG A 148 11.42 10.55 -8.07
CA ARG A 148 12.50 9.68 -7.59
C ARG A 148 13.44 10.40 -6.63
N LEU A 149 13.79 11.65 -6.89
CA LEU A 149 14.56 12.48 -5.96
C LEU A 149 13.81 12.68 -4.64
N GLY A 150 12.48 12.86 -4.68
CA GLY A 150 11.64 12.92 -3.47
C GLY A 150 11.69 11.65 -2.63
N ILE A 151 11.76 10.49 -3.27
CA ILE A 151 11.96 9.22 -2.54
C ILE A 151 13.35 9.17 -1.92
N ALA A 152 14.41 9.60 -2.64
CA ALA A 152 15.75 9.71 -2.07
C ALA A 152 15.77 10.64 -0.84
N ASP A 153 15.04 11.74 -0.87
CA ASP A 153 14.88 12.70 0.23
C ASP A 153 14.18 12.07 1.45
N VAL A 154 13.16 11.24 1.20
CA VAL A 154 12.50 10.44 2.26
C VAL A 154 13.48 9.49 2.93
N LEU A 155 14.35 8.83 2.14
CA LEU A 155 15.26 7.77 2.60
C LEU A 155 16.52 8.29 3.31
N ILE A 156 16.93 9.54 3.06
CA ILE A 156 18.22 10.09 3.52
C ILE A 156 18.45 9.96 5.03
N LYS A 157 17.39 9.91 5.82
CA LYS A 157 17.43 9.82 7.28
C LYS A 157 17.14 8.43 7.86
N ASP A 158 17.09 7.39 7.03
CA ASP A 158 16.74 6.02 7.42
C ASP A 158 15.46 5.95 8.26
N PRO A 159 14.29 6.33 7.71
CA PRO A 159 13.05 6.43 8.47
C PRO A 159 12.54 5.04 8.87
N GLN A 160 11.85 4.95 10.01
CA GLN A 160 11.07 3.77 10.38
C GLN A 160 9.75 3.68 9.63
N LEU A 161 9.19 4.84 9.27
CA LEU A 161 7.95 5.01 8.51
C LEU A 161 8.19 5.97 7.34
N ALA A 162 7.82 5.56 6.15
CA ALA A 162 7.77 6.42 4.96
C ALA A 162 6.30 6.63 4.56
N ILE A 163 5.85 7.89 4.57
CA ILE A 163 4.52 8.27 4.09
C ILE A 163 4.68 8.90 2.71
N LEU A 164 4.02 8.31 1.71
CA LEU A 164 4.10 8.73 0.32
C LEU A 164 2.71 9.16 -0.16
N ASP A 165 2.54 10.47 -0.41
CA ASP A 165 1.27 11.02 -0.89
C ASP A 165 1.28 11.07 -2.42
N GLU A 166 0.46 10.22 -3.06
CA GLU A 166 0.33 10.07 -4.51
C GLU A 166 1.70 9.92 -5.23
N PRO A 167 2.55 8.92 -4.87
CA PRO A 167 3.92 8.83 -5.37
C PRO A 167 4.02 8.57 -6.87
N THR A 168 2.98 8.01 -7.49
CA THR A 168 2.94 7.62 -8.90
C THR A 168 2.10 8.55 -9.77
N GLU A 169 1.50 9.59 -9.18
CA GLU A 169 0.60 10.48 -9.90
C GLU A 169 1.28 11.23 -11.06
N GLY A 170 0.64 11.14 -12.24
CA GLY A 170 1.08 11.84 -13.46
C GLY A 170 2.40 11.32 -14.00
N LEU A 171 2.79 10.09 -13.69
CA LEU A 171 3.90 9.36 -14.26
C LEU A 171 3.40 8.36 -15.29
N ASP A 172 4.25 8.03 -16.26
CA ASP A 172 4.01 6.89 -17.13
C ASP A 172 4.11 5.57 -16.35
N ILE A 173 3.43 4.53 -16.87
CA ILE A 173 3.30 3.22 -16.19
C ILE A 173 4.66 2.59 -15.89
N LYS A 174 5.66 2.77 -16.78
CA LYS A 174 6.99 2.19 -16.59
C LYS A 174 7.71 2.82 -15.39
N ILE A 175 7.70 4.15 -15.30
CA ILE A 175 8.32 4.87 -14.17
C ILE A 175 7.56 4.61 -12.88
N ALA A 176 6.21 4.59 -12.93
CA ALA A 176 5.40 4.26 -11.77
C ALA A 176 5.74 2.86 -11.21
N ASN A 177 5.83 1.83 -12.07
CA ASN A 177 6.22 0.49 -11.65
C ASN A 177 7.64 0.47 -11.05
N GLN A 178 8.62 1.15 -11.64
CA GLN A 178 9.97 1.24 -11.08
C GLN A 178 9.99 1.83 -9.66
N ILE A 179 9.17 2.85 -9.41
CA ILE A 179 9.03 3.44 -8.08
C ILE A 179 8.45 2.41 -7.09
N LEU A 180 7.42 1.68 -7.50
CA LEU A 180 6.79 0.67 -6.65
C LEU A 180 7.73 -0.50 -6.35
N ASP A 181 8.50 -0.96 -7.35
CA ASP A 181 9.51 -2.00 -7.16
C ASP A 181 10.58 -1.56 -6.15
N ASN A 182 11.05 -0.31 -6.24
CA ASN A 182 12.00 0.25 -5.28
C ASN A 182 11.43 0.29 -3.85
N ILE A 183 10.15 0.66 -3.69
CA ILE A 183 9.47 0.66 -2.39
C ILE A 183 9.44 -0.76 -1.80
N GLN A 184 9.11 -1.76 -2.61
CA GLN A 184 9.06 -3.16 -2.17
C GLN A 184 10.46 -3.69 -1.79
N ILE A 185 11.48 -3.38 -2.57
CA ILE A 185 12.88 -3.72 -2.26
C ILE A 185 13.30 -3.10 -0.92
N LEU A 186 12.99 -1.82 -0.72
CA LEU A 186 13.33 -1.10 0.52
C LEU A 186 12.59 -1.64 1.74
N ASN A 187 11.31 -1.96 1.61
CA ASN A 187 10.54 -2.59 2.68
C ASN A 187 11.18 -3.91 3.09
N ASN A 188 11.50 -4.78 2.13
CA ASN A 188 12.10 -6.09 2.38
C ASN A 188 13.52 -6.00 2.95
N ALA A 189 14.37 -5.09 2.42
CA ALA A 189 15.78 -5.00 2.80
C ALA A 189 16.01 -4.25 4.11
N LYS A 190 15.26 -3.16 4.35
CA LYS A 190 15.45 -2.26 5.49
C LYS A 190 14.32 -2.32 6.53
N ASN A 191 13.30 -3.15 6.31
CA ASN A 191 12.09 -3.25 7.16
C ASN A 191 11.42 -1.88 7.43
N ILE A 192 11.46 -0.98 6.44
CA ILE A 192 10.79 0.32 6.50
C ILE A 192 9.29 0.07 6.31
N THR A 193 8.46 0.64 7.19
CA THR A 193 7.01 0.65 6.98
C THR A 193 6.66 1.72 5.96
N PHE A 194 5.80 1.38 5.01
CA PHE A 194 5.29 2.35 4.03
C PHE A 194 3.80 2.56 4.20
N MET A 195 3.38 3.82 4.19
CA MET A 195 2.00 4.21 4.01
C MET A 195 1.89 5.01 2.71
N ILE A 196 1.08 4.53 1.78
CA ILE A 196 0.94 5.11 0.45
C ILE A 196 -0.49 5.56 0.27
N SER A 197 -0.72 6.86 0.07
CA SER A 197 -2.03 7.33 -0.39
C SER A 197 -2.11 7.23 -1.90
N SER A 198 -3.21 6.75 -2.43
CA SER A 198 -3.44 6.74 -3.88
C SER A 198 -4.91 6.61 -4.24
N HIS A 199 -5.23 7.05 -5.45
CA HIS A 199 -6.48 6.76 -6.15
C HIS A 199 -6.27 5.76 -7.31
N GLN A 200 -5.02 5.32 -7.58
CA GLN A 200 -4.67 4.37 -8.64
C GLN A 200 -4.61 2.93 -8.10
N LEU A 201 -5.76 2.27 -8.08
CA LEU A 201 -5.96 0.98 -7.41
C LEU A 201 -5.05 -0.13 -7.94
N ASN A 202 -4.88 -0.23 -9.27
CA ASN A 202 -4.10 -1.28 -9.93
C ASN A 202 -2.61 -1.24 -9.56
N LEU A 203 -2.08 -0.03 -9.30
CA LEU A 203 -0.69 0.13 -8.90
C LEU A 203 -0.49 -0.25 -7.43
N ILE A 204 -1.43 0.15 -6.57
CA ILE A 204 -1.38 -0.12 -5.13
C ILE A 204 -1.53 -1.62 -4.84
N GLN A 205 -2.41 -2.31 -5.56
CA GLN A 205 -2.62 -3.75 -5.40
C GLN A 205 -1.34 -4.58 -5.57
N LYS A 206 -0.39 -4.09 -6.38
CA LYS A 206 0.86 -4.83 -6.65
C LYS A 206 1.80 -4.92 -5.45
N ILE A 207 1.78 -3.94 -4.54
CA ILE A 207 2.77 -3.85 -3.47
C ILE A 207 2.18 -3.79 -2.07
N CYS A 208 0.93 -3.33 -1.91
CA CYS A 208 0.33 -3.22 -0.59
C CYS A 208 -0.07 -4.58 -0.04
N THR A 209 0.25 -4.82 1.23
CA THR A 209 -0.15 -6.01 1.98
C THR A 209 -1.54 -5.84 2.60
N SER A 210 -1.89 -4.60 2.91
CA SER A 210 -3.19 -4.22 3.46
C SER A 210 -3.58 -2.81 3.00
N ILE A 211 -4.86 -2.52 3.08
CA ILE A 211 -5.43 -1.26 2.64
C ILE A 211 -6.47 -0.74 3.63
N GLY A 212 -6.66 0.58 3.59
CA GLY A 212 -7.80 1.27 4.17
C GLY A 212 -8.53 2.08 3.10
N ILE A 213 -9.84 1.92 3.00
CA ILE A 213 -10.68 2.66 2.04
C ILE A 213 -11.39 3.78 2.76
N MET A 214 -11.18 5.00 2.28
CA MET A 214 -11.77 6.21 2.84
C MET A 214 -12.86 6.77 1.94
N SER A 215 -13.98 7.16 2.55
CA SER A 215 -15.04 7.96 1.94
C SER A 215 -15.56 9.00 2.92
N LYS A 216 -15.78 10.24 2.43
CA LYS A 216 -16.38 11.35 3.21
C LYS A 216 -15.83 11.49 4.64
N GLY A 217 -14.52 11.35 4.80
CA GLY A 217 -13.83 11.49 6.08
C GLY A 217 -13.90 10.25 6.99
N LYS A 218 -14.47 9.14 6.55
CA LYS A 218 -14.56 7.88 7.31
C LYS A 218 -13.73 6.79 6.68
N LEU A 219 -13.23 5.88 7.48
CA LEU A 219 -12.66 4.61 7.03
C LEU A 219 -13.82 3.62 6.87
N ILE A 220 -14.16 3.28 5.62
CA ILE A 220 -15.31 2.42 5.30
C ILE A 220 -14.93 0.95 5.12
N GLY A 221 -13.64 0.67 4.94
CA GLY A 221 -13.09 -0.67 4.87
C GLY A 221 -11.61 -0.68 5.24
N GLU A 222 -11.15 -1.72 5.93
CA GLU A 222 -9.75 -1.92 6.31
C GLU A 222 -9.44 -3.42 6.35
N GLY A 223 -8.29 -3.80 5.83
CA GLY A 223 -7.82 -5.18 5.92
C GLY A 223 -6.81 -5.57 4.87
N LYS A 224 -6.42 -6.86 4.90
CA LYS A 224 -5.64 -7.45 3.82
C LYS A 224 -6.51 -7.52 2.55
N ILE A 225 -5.92 -7.22 1.40
CA ILE A 225 -6.63 -7.18 0.11
C ILE A 225 -7.39 -8.48 -0.14
N ASP A 226 -6.73 -9.63 0.01
CA ASP A 226 -7.32 -10.95 -0.20
C ASP A 226 -8.54 -11.22 0.69
N ASN A 227 -8.48 -10.79 1.96
CA ASN A 227 -9.56 -10.99 2.91
C ASN A 227 -10.77 -10.08 2.61
N MET A 228 -10.51 -8.85 2.17
CA MET A 228 -11.56 -7.90 1.81
C MET A 228 -12.35 -8.37 0.58
N GLY A 229 -11.65 -8.88 -0.43
CA GLY A 229 -12.29 -9.45 -1.63
C GLY A 229 -13.21 -10.61 -1.28
N ARG A 230 -12.70 -11.57 -0.51
CA ARG A 230 -13.49 -12.72 -0.07
C ARG A 230 -14.71 -12.33 0.76
N GLY A 231 -14.55 -11.41 1.70
CA GLY A 231 -15.65 -10.94 2.53
C GLY A 231 -16.77 -10.26 1.75
N LEU A 232 -16.43 -9.54 0.68
CA LEU A 232 -17.39 -8.74 -0.09
C LEU A 232 -18.10 -9.50 -1.20
N PHE A 233 -17.42 -10.41 -1.89
CA PHE A 233 -17.92 -11.03 -3.12
C PHE A 233 -18.33 -12.49 -2.95
N SER A 234 -17.80 -13.16 -1.94
CA SER A 234 -18.01 -14.60 -1.75
C SER A 234 -18.48 -14.99 -0.36
N GLU A 235 -18.96 -14.05 0.45
CA GLU A 235 -19.40 -14.31 1.83
C GLU A 235 -18.30 -15.02 2.67
N GLY A 236 -17.04 -14.69 2.41
CA GLY A 236 -15.89 -15.34 3.05
C GLY A 236 -15.40 -16.62 2.36
N ARG A 237 -16.05 -17.04 1.28
CA ARG A 237 -15.74 -18.26 0.52
C ARG A 237 -14.60 -18.06 -0.47
N TYR A 238 -14.07 -19.18 -0.94
CA TYR A 238 -13.10 -19.24 -2.04
C TYR A 238 -13.84 -19.45 -3.36
N ILE A 239 -13.50 -18.68 -4.38
CA ILE A 239 -13.91 -18.95 -5.76
C ILE A 239 -12.67 -19.47 -6.49
N ILE A 240 -12.69 -20.74 -6.87
CA ILE A 240 -11.56 -21.41 -7.52
C ILE A 240 -11.93 -21.63 -8.98
N GLU A 241 -11.15 -21.04 -9.88
CA GLU A 241 -11.26 -21.24 -11.32
C GLU A 241 -10.25 -22.27 -11.78
N ILE A 242 -10.74 -23.34 -12.43
CA ILE A 242 -9.91 -24.40 -12.97
C ILE A 242 -10.22 -24.58 -14.45
N GLU A 243 -9.20 -24.52 -15.28
CA GLU A 243 -9.25 -24.87 -16.68
C GLU A 243 -8.71 -26.31 -16.87
N LEU A 244 -9.51 -27.16 -17.49
CA LEU A 244 -9.21 -28.56 -17.71
C LEU A 244 -9.03 -28.86 -19.21
N SER A 245 -8.28 -29.91 -19.52
CA SER A 245 -8.19 -30.39 -20.93
C SER A 245 -9.55 -30.78 -21.52
N ASN A 246 -10.47 -31.22 -20.70
CA ASN A 246 -11.85 -31.55 -21.04
C ASN A 246 -12.71 -31.53 -19.79
N VAL A 247 -13.94 -31.05 -19.88
CA VAL A 247 -14.93 -31.08 -18.80
C VAL A 247 -16.06 -32.01 -19.20
N ASN A 248 -16.35 -32.96 -18.34
CA ASN A 248 -17.48 -33.88 -18.52
C ASN A 248 -18.40 -33.86 -17.28
N PRO A 249 -19.66 -34.29 -17.40
CA PRO A 249 -20.60 -34.31 -16.28
C PRO A 249 -20.13 -35.13 -15.08
N GLU A 250 -19.30 -36.15 -15.28
CA GLU A 250 -18.81 -37.02 -14.23
C GLU A 250 -17.85 -36.27 -13.29
N ILE A 251 -16.92 -35.49 -13.84
CA ILE A 251 -15.99 -34.71 -13.02
C ILE A 251 -16.70 -33.62 -12.23
N ILE A 252 -17.74 -32.99 -12.82
CA ILE A 252 -18.54 -31.99 -12.12
C ILE A 252 -19.23 -32.62 -10.90
N GLN A 253 -19.79 -33.80 -11.04
CA GLN A 253 -20.41 -34.53 -9.92
C GLN A 253 -19.39 -34.88 -8.84
N LYS A 254 -18.20 -35.39 -9.22
CA LYS A 254 -17.15 -35.71 -8.26
C LYS A 254 -16.64 -34.49 -7.51
N VAL A 255 -16.49 -33.34 -8.18
CA VAL A 255 -16.11 -32.09 -7.53
C VAL A 255 -17.18 -31.65 -6.52
N ARG A 256 -18.48 -31.80 -6.86
CA ARG A 256 -19.59 -31.48 -5.95
C ARG A 256 -19.63 -32.34 -4.69
N THR A 257 -19.01 -33.54 -4.69
CA THR A 257 -18.95 -34.40 -3.48
C THR A 257 -17.89 -33.99 -2.48
N ILE A 258 -17.01 -33.04 -2.81
CA ILE A 258 -16.00 -32.53 -1.87
C ILE A 258 -16.73 -31.71 -0.79
N LYS A 259 -16.49 -32.06 0.48
CA LYS A 259 -17.26 -31.58 1.65
C LYS A 259 -17.42 -30.06 1.76
N SER A 260 -16.40 -29.29 1.35
CA SER A 260 -16.41 -27.83 1.46
C SER A 260 -16.90 -27.12 0.19
N VAL A 261 -17.33 -27.86 -0.83
CA VAL A 261 -17.88 -27.28 -2.07
C VAL A 261 -19.32 -26.86 -1.86
N VAL A 262 -19.60 -25.59 -2.17
CA VAL A 262 -20.93 -24.98 -2.07
C VAL A 262 -21.62 -24.93 -3.44
N ASN A 263 -20.88 -24.56 -4.48
CA ASN A 263 -21.39 -24.48 -5.84
C ASN A 263 -20.32 -24.86 -6.87
N VAL A 264 -20.76 -25.40 -8.02
CA VAL A 264 -19.90 -25.67 -9.17
C VAL A 264 -20.64 -25.23 -10.43
N GLU A 265 -20.06 -24.29 -11.14
CA GLU A 265 -20.50 -23.82 -12.45
C GLU A 265 -19.48 -24.26 -13.50
N SER A 266 -19.94 -24.56 -14.70
CA SER A 266 -19.08 -24.94 -15.81
C SER A 266 -19.38 -24.09 -17.03
N ASN A 267 -18.33 -23.59 -17.65
CA ASN A 267 -18.40 -22.87 -18.92
C ASN A 267 -17.28 -23.41 -19.81
N ASP A 268 -17.64 -24.17 -20.84
CA ASP A 268 -16.73 -24.92 -21.70
C ASP A 268 -15.75 -25.78 -20.85
N ASN A 269 -14.45 -25.50 -20.97
CA ASN A 269 -13.39 -26.22 -20.25
C ASN A 269 -13.02 -25.60 -18.88
N ILE A 270 -13.78 -24.62 -18.42
CA ILE A 270 -13.53 -23.93 -17.15
C ILE A 270 -14.59 -24.33 -16.13
N LEU A 271 -14.13 -24.74 -14.95
CA LEU A 271 -14.97 -24.92 -13.76
C LEU A 271 -14.73 -23.75 -12.81
N GLU A 272 -15.82 -23.07 -12.41
CA GLU A 272 -15.81 -22.11 -11.30
C GLU A 272 -16.43 -22.79 -10.08
N ILE A 273 -15.64 -22.93 -9.03
CA ILE A 273 -15.99 -23.70 -7.83
C ILE A 273 -16.01 -22.76 -6.64
N THR A 274 -17.15 -22.61 -5.98
CA THR A 274 -17.30 -21.91 -4.71
C THR A 274 -17.15 -22.88 -3.55
N SER A 275 -16.26 -22.59 -2.60
CA SER A 275 -15.99 -23.46 -1.45
C SER A 275 -15.75 -22.66 -0.14
N ASP A 276 -16.07 -23.27 1.00
CA ASP A 276 -15.85 -22.64 2.32
C ASP A 276 -14.36 -22.65 2.73
N GLU A 277 -13.52 -23.46 2.10
CA GLU A 277 -12.08 -23.60 2.36
C GLU A 277 -11.27 -23.62 1.06
N ASP A 278 -9.96 -23.38 1.15
CA ASP A 278 -9.04 -23.59 0.02
C ASP A 278 -8.86 -25.08 -0.26
N ILE A 279 -9.59 -25.57 -1.24
CA ILE A 279 -9.62 -26.99 -1.60
C ILE A 279 -8.78 -27.34 -2.84
N ARG A 280 -7.88 -26.45 -3.29
CA ARG A 280 -7.06 -26.68 -4.51
C ARG A 280 -6.31 -28.01 -4.48
N SER A 281 -5.77 -28.41 -3.33
CA SER A 281 -5.09 -29.70 -3.17
C SER A 281 -6.05 -30.89 -3.35
N GLN A 282 -7.27 -30.79 -2.86
CA GLN A 282 -8.31 -31.84 -2.99
C GLN A 282 -8.80 -31.91 -4.43
N LEU A 283 -9.05 -30.75 -5.06
CA LEU A 283 -9.43 -30.64 -6.47
C LEU A 283 -8.37 -31.26 -7.39
N SER A 284 -7.09 -30.91 -7.18
CA SER A 284 -5.99 -31.49 -7.96
C SER A 284 -5.98 -33.01 -7.89
N ARG A 285 -6.19 -33.58 -6.70
CA ARG A 285 -6.24 -35.06 -6.51
C ARG A 285 -7.41 -35.64 -7.28
N VAL A 286 -8.62 -35.14 -7.10
CA VAL A 286 -9.83 -35.66 -7.76
C VAL A 286 -9.70 -35.59 -9.29
N ILE A 287 -9.14 -34.50 -9.83
CA ILE A 287 -8.98 -34.31 -11.27
C ILE A 287 -7.94 -35.31 -11.83
N LEU A 288 -6.79 -35.47 -11.17
CA LEU A 288 -5.72 -36.39 -11.59
C LEU A 288 -6.16 -37.87 -11.51
N GLU A 289 -6.90 -38.23 -10.47
CA GLU A 289 -7.47 -39.60 -10.33
C GLU A 289 -8.46 -39.94 -11.46
N ASN A 290 -9.01 -38.92 -12.12
CA ASN A 290 -9.87 -39.11 -13.29
C ASN A 290 -9.14 -38.95 -14.64
N ASN A 291 -7.81 -39.00 -14.65
CA ASN A 291 -6.95 -38.87 -15.84
C ASN A 291 -7.17 -37.57 -16.62
N MET A 292 -7.52 -36.49 -15.93
CA MET A 292 -7.66 -35.17 -16.54
C MET A 292 -6.45 -34.30 -16.24
N LEU A 293 -6.11 -33.42 -17.18
CA LEU A 293 -5.03 -32.47 -17.02
C LEU A 293 -5.59 -31.11 -16.59
N ILE A 294 -4.96 -30.51 -15.59
CA ILE A 294 -5.21 -29.12 -15.17
C ILE A 294 -4.30 -28.25 -16.03
N THR A 295 -4.88 -27.40 -16.87
CA THR A 295 -4.13 -26.41 -17.66
C THR A 295 -3.90 -25.13 -16.89
N LYS A 296 -4.85 -24.76 -16.04
CA LYS A 296 -4.76 -23.58 -15.16
C LYS A 296 -5.58 -23.81 -13.91
N MET A 297 -5.09 -23.35 -12.76
CA MET A 297 -5.84 -23.32 -11.50
C MET A 297 -5.49 -22.07 -10.71
N ASN A 298 -6.48 -21.22 -10.48
CA ASN A 298 -6.32 -19.99 -9.69
C ASN A 298 -7.44 -19.88 -8.66
N ILE A 299 -7.17 -19.16 -7.57
CA ILE A 299 -8.25 -18.54 -6.80
C ILE A 299 -8.62 -17.26 -7.54
N LYS A 300 -9.90 -17.04 -7.79
CA LYS A 300 -10.42 -15.81 -8.37
C LYS A 300 -10.39 -14.74 -7.29
N ASP A 301 -9.28 -14.03 -7.23
CA ASP A 301 -9.15 -12.89 -6.34
C ASP A 301 -9.96 -11.73 -6.91
N SER A 302 -10.79 -11.13 -6.08
CA SER A 302 -11.48 -9.90 -6.46
C SER A 302 -10.44 -8.81 -6.71
N SER A 303 -10.53 -8.12 -7.82
CA SER A 303 -9.65 -6.99 -8.07
C SER A 303 -9.90 -5.90 -7.04
N LEU A 304 -8.87 -5.14 -6.71
CA LEU A 304 -9.02 -4.01 -5.80
C LEU A 304 -10.03 -2.98 -6.33
N GLU A 305 -10.19 -2.89 -7.65
CA GLU A 305 -11.22 -2.07 -8.30
C GLU A 305 -12.63 -2.54 -7.99
N GLU A 306 -12.88 -3.84 -8.06
CA GLU A 306 -14.19 -4.42 -7.70
C GLU A 306 -14.51 -4.19 -6.23
N ILE A 307 -13.53 -4.44 -5.34
CA ILE A 307 -13.65 -4.16 -3.91
C ILE A 307 -14.01 -2.69 -3.68
N TYR A 308 -13.24 -1.79 -4.29
CA TYR A 308 -13.45 -0.35 -4.19
C TYR A 308 -14.83 0.07 -4.68
N LEU A 309 -15.23 -0.37 -5.88
CA LEU A 309 -16.54 -0.04 -6.47
C LEU A 309 -17.71 -0.54 -5.60
N LYS A 310 -17.57 -1.69 -4.94
CA LYS A 310 -18.61 -2.20 -4.06
C LYS A 310 -18.81 -1.33 -2.84
N TYR A 311 -17.72 -0.90 -2.18
CA TYR A 311 -17.79 0.04 -1.05
C TYR A 311 -18.41 1.39 -1.42
N PHE A 312 -18.29 1.85 -2.68
CA PHE A 312 -18.86 3.11 -3.14
C PHE A 312 -20.27 2.99 -3.75
N LYS A 313 -20.73 1.78 -4.11
CA LYS A 313 -22.11 1.56 -4.58
C LYS A 313 -23.11 1.40 -3.44
N GLU A 314 -22.66 1.06 -2.24
CA GLU A 314 -23.48 0.90 -1.04
C GLU A 314 -23.66 2.21 -0.24
N GLU A 315 -23.05 3.34 -0.68
CA GLU A 315 -23.25 4.72 -0.18
C GLU A 315 -24.22 5.53 -1.07
#